data_4b173d4692ee00eba221858576a1ac4d
#
_entry.id   4b173d4692ee00eba221858576a1ac4d
#
_cell.length_a   1.000
_cell.length_b   1.000
_cell.length_c   1.000
_cell.angle_alpha   90.00
_cell.angle_beta   90.00
_cell.angle_gamma   90.00
#
_symmetry.space_group_name_H-M   'P 1'
#
loop_
_entity.id
_entity.type
_entity.pdbx_description
1 polymer ?
#
loop_
_entity_poly.entity_id
_entity_poly.type
_entity_poly.pdbx_seq_one_letter_code
_entity_poly.pdbx_strand_id
1 'polypeptide(L)'
;LAGGDVMHVLRAIIAAHRAGIDLDFDCAAAIDLAGRDVLDAVRTSVSPKVIECPEPQRSGKTTLSAVAKNGVELRIRVRVTVRTNLDQLIGGATEETIIARVGQGMITAIGSSETHMDVLEMPDRISKSVLARGLDANTAFEIVSIDIADIDVGDNIGARLQSDQAEADTRTARARAEARRAEAIACQQEMKATVTQSRALLVLAEAEIPAALAWAFRAGQLHARRPATTQKRRLGSPHRQGPLRISCSSQQACTTPKVPRPSFLPDSSLPLSLPEGSLPLSGPEGR
;
A
#
# COMPACT_ATOMS: atom_id res chain seq x y z
N LEU A 1 41.70 -35.32 -10.36
CA LEU A 1 40.26 -35.11 -10.34
C LEU A 1 39.77 -35.31 -8.91
N ALA A 2 39.55 -34.25 -8.21
CA ALA A 2 39.19 -34.29 -6.78
C ALA A 2 37.66 -34.49 -6.65
N GLY A 3 37.24 -35.74 -6.61
CA GLY A 3 35.83 -36.08 -6.30
C GLY A 3 34.98 -36.49 -7.49
N GLY A 4 35.47 -36.40 -8.70
CA GLY A 4 34.74 -36.70 -9.92
C GLY A 4 34.94 -38.12 -10.45
N ASP A 5 34.01 -38.55 -11.28
CA ASP A 5 34.11 -39.79 -12.06
C ASP A 5 34.90 -39.53 -13.35
N VAL A 6 36.15 -39.95 -13.36
CA VAL A 6 37.06 -39.82 -14.51
C VAL A 6 36.43 -40.39 -15.79
N MET A 7 35.67 -41.46 -15.69
CA MET A 7 35.00 -42.07 -16.83
C MET A 7 33.87 -41.18 -17.38
N HIS A 8 33.18 -40.42 -16.52
CA HIS A 8 32.20 -39.42 -16.94
C HIS A 8 32.84 -38.27 -17.70
N VAL A 9 33.94 -37.72 -17.20
CA VAL A 9 34.70 -36.65 -17.86
C VAL A 9 35.24 -37.09 -19.21
N LEU A 10 35.86 -38.29 -19.30
CA LEU A 10 36.35 -38.82 -20.57
C LEU A 10 35.22 -39.02 -21.59
N ARG A 11 34.06 -39.54 -21.17
CA ARG A 11 32.90 -39.69 -22.05
C ARG A 11 32.39 -38.32 -22.51
N ALA A 12 32.39 -37.30 -21.65
CA ALA A 12 32.01 -35.95 -21.99
C ALA A 12 32.95 -35.35 -23.05
N ILE A 13 34.26 -35.50 -22.88
CA ILE A 13 35.24 -35.01 -23.86
C ILE A 13 35.08 -35.71 -25.20
N ILE A 14 34.91 -37.04 -25.23
CA ILE A 14 34.65 -37.79 -26.45
C ILE A 14 33.34 -37.32 -27.12
N ALA A 15 32.28 -37.06 -26.33
CA ALA A 15 31.03 -36.53 -26.84
C ALA A 15 31.18 -35.12 -27.42
N ALA A 16 31.91 -34.24 -26.73
CA ALA A 16 32.22 -32.88 -27.19
C ALA A 16 33.00 -32.89 -28.51
N HIS A 17 34.04 -33.70 -28.60
CA HIS A 17 34.83 -33.84 -29.82
C HIS A 17 33.97 -34.35 -31.00
N ARG A 18 33.08 -35.32 -30.75
CA ARG A 18 32.15 -35.81 -31.79
C ARG A 18 31.13 -34.76 -32.22
N ALA A 19 30.75 -33.86 -31.31
CA ALA A 19 29.83 -32.74 -31.58
C ALA A 19 30.53 -31.55 -32.25
N GLY A 20 31.88 -31.59 -32.39
CA GLY A 20 32.66 -30.48 -32.94
C GLY A 20 32.82 -29.32 -31.97
N ILE A 21 32.72 -29.58 -30.68
CA ILE A 21 32.89 -28.60 -29.62
C ILE A 21 34.30 -28.75 -29.07
N ASP A 22 35.08 -27.68 -29.06
CA ASP A 22 36.39 -27.63 -28.43
C ASP A 22 36.25 -27.56 -26.92
N LEU A 23 36.35 -28.70 -26.25
CA LEU A 23 36.37 -28.81 -24.80
C LEU A 23 37.70 -29.34 -24.34
N ASP A 24 38.53 -28.46 -23.76
CA ASP A 24 39.83 -28.85 -23.22
C ASP A 24 39.65 -29.66 -21.92
N PHE A 25 40.64 -30.56 -21.67
CA PHE A 25 40.65 -31.40 -20.48
C PHE A 25 40.66 -30.58 -19.18
N ASP A 26 41.42 -29.49 -19.14
CA ASP A 26 41.51 -28.62 -17.99
C ASP A 26 40.18 -27.92 -17.70
N CYS A 27 39.47 -27.50 -18.74
CA CYS A 27 38.12 -26.91 -18.63
C CYS A 27 37.11 -27.95 -18.15
N ALA A 28 37.14 -29.17 -18.72
CA ALA A 28 36.25 -30.24 -18.28
C ALA A 28 36.51 -30.65 -16.81
N ALA A 29 37.77 -30.70 -16.39
CA ALA A 29 38.13 -30.95 -15.00
C ALA A 29 37.68 -29.84 -14.06
N ALA A 30 37.75 -28.57 -14.47
CA ALA A 30 37.30 -27.43 -13.68
C ALA A 30 35.78 -27.43 -13.50
N ILE A 31 35.01 -27.81 -14.53
CA ILE A 31 33.55 -27.98 -14.48
C ILE A 31 33.16 -29.09 -13.47
N ASP A 32 33.87 -30.23 -13.53
CA ASP A 32 33.63 -31.35 -12.60
C ASP A 32 33.97 -30.99 -11.15
N LEU A 33 35.09 -30.25 -10.94
CA LEU A 33 35.46 -29.70 -9.66
C LEU A 33 34.42 -28.68 -9.11
N ALA A 34 33.77 -27.94 -9.98
CA ALA A 34 32.66 -27.04 -9.61
C ALA A 34 31.38 -27.81 -9.25
N GLY A 35 31.41 -29.16 -9.32
CA GLY A 35 30.24 -30.00 -8.96
C GLY A 35 29.13 -30.02 -10.02
N ARG A 36 29.48 -29.69 -11.28
CA ARG A 36 28.52 -29.72 -12.41
C ARG A 36 28.79 -30.94 -13.28
N ASP A 37 27.72 -31.55 -13.81
CA ASP A 37 27.80 -32.67 -14.73
C ASP A 37 28.28 -32.18 -16.13
N VAL A 38 29.53 -32.53 -16.48
CA VAL A 38 30.14 -32.16 -17.75
C VAL A 38 29.42 -32.80 -18.92
N LEU A 39 28.95 -34.05 -18.75
CA LEU A 39 28.27 -34.79 -19.82
C LEU A 39 26.91 -34.20 -20.13
N ASP A 40 26.15 -33.82 -19.09
CA ASP A 40 24.86 -33.15 -19.24
C ASP A 40 25.04 -31.77 -19.87
N ALA A 41 26.07 -31.04 -19.48
CA ALA A 41 26.41 -29.75 -20.06
C ALA A 41 26.70 -29.84 -21.58
N VAL A 42 27.49 -30.81 -21.99
CA VAL A 42 27.78 -31.06 -23.42
C VAL A 42 26.51 -31.47 -24.18
N ARG A 43 25.66 -32.31 -23.58
CA ARG A 43 24.39 -32.70 -24.20
C ARG A 43 23.48 -31.52 -24.39
N THR A 44 23.33 -30.68 -23.37
CA THR A 44 22.46 -29.48 -23.40
C THR A 44 23.03 -28.40 -24.32
N SER A 45 24.34 -28.36 -24.55
CA SER A 45 24.94 -27.48 -25.54
C SER A 45 24.57 -27.90 -26.98
N VAL A 46 24.51 -29.22 -27.27
CA VAL A 46 24.12 -29.74 -28.59
C VAL A 46 22.60 -29.78 -28.77
N SER A 47 21.89 -30.22 -27.75
CA SER A 47 20.44 -30.39 -27.75
C SER A 47 19.82 -29.47 -26.70
N PRO A 48 19.23 -28.33 -27.10
CA PRO A 48 18.65 -27.39 -26.18
C PRO A 48 17.62 -28.01 -25.23
N LYS A 49 17.60 -27.59 -23.97
CA LYS A 49 16.69 -28.03 -22.94
C LYS A 49 15.55 -27.03 -22.79
N VAL A 50 14.33 -27.52 -22.60
CA VAL A 50 13.18 -26.70 -22.32
C VAL A 50 12.94 -26.66 -20.81
N ILE A 51 12.85 -25.46 -20.24
CA ILE A 51 12.59 -25.19 -18.83
C ILE A 51 11.24 -24.51 -18.72
N GLU A 52 10.39 -24.95 -17.79
CA GLU A 52 9.10 -24.32 -17.53
C GLU A 52 9.24 -23.22 -16.46
N CYS A 53 8.60 -22.09 -16.70
CA CYS A 53 8.56 -20.96 -15.77
C CYS A 53 7.09 -20.62 -15.44
N PRO A 54 6.67 -20.72 -14.17
CA PRO A 54 7.42 -21.17 -13.00
C PRO A 54 7.61 -22.70 -12.97
N GLU A 55 8.65 -23.16 -12.28
CA GLU A 55 8.89 -24.58 -12.09
C GLU A 55 7.90 -25.15 -11.05
N PRO A 56 6.99 -26.08 -11.44
CA PRO A 56 5.92 -26.55 -10.56
C PRO A 56 6.44 -27.35 -9.36
N GLN A 57 7.57 -28.05 -9.55
CA GLN A 57 8.16 -28.90 -8.51
C GLN A 57 8.72 -28.12 -7.33
N ARG A 58 9.24 -26.90 -7.56
CA ARG A 58 9.86 -26.07 -6.52
C ARG A 58 8.96 -24.99 -5.98
N SER A 59 8.25 -24.29 -6.86
CA SER A 59 7.41 -23.16 -6.44
C SER A 59 6.02 -23.54 -5.96
N GLY A 60 5.58 -24.77 -6.24
CA GLY A 60 4.21 -25.23 -5.99
C GLY A 60 3.15 -24.47 -6.81
N LYS A 61 3.57 -23.51 -7.62
CA LYS A 61 2.72 -22.73 -8.52
C LYS A 61 2.95 -23.21 -9.95
N THR A 62 1.88 -23.41 -10.67
CA THR A 62 1.90 -23.85 -12.08
C THR A 62 1.84 -22.69 -13.06
N THR A 63 1.46 -21.51 -12.60
CA THR A 63 1.28 -20.31 -13.42
C THR A 63 1.93 -19.11 -12.76
N LEU A 64 2.44 -18.19 -13.57
CA LEU A 64 2.96 -16.89 -13.17
C LEU A 64 1.82 -15.88 -13.27
N SER A 65 1.47 -15.20 -12.17
CA SER A 65 0.44 -14.17 -12.18
C SER A 65 1.06 -12.78 -12.33
N ALA A 66 0.51 -11.98 -13.23
CA ALA A 66 0.87 -10.59 -13.44
C ALA A 66 -0.37 -9.74 -13.69
N VAL A 67 -0.34 -8.47 -13.31
CA VAL A 67 -1.48 -7.56 -13.48
C VAL A 67 -1.12 -6.53 -14.54
N ALA A 68 -1.96 -6.40 -15.56
CA ALA A 68 -1.84 -5.38 -16.58
C ALA A 68 -2.30 -4.01 -16.03
N LYS A 69 -1.98 -2.89 -16.72
CA LYS A 69 -2.36 -1.54 -16.26
C LYS A 69 -3.86 -1.33 -16.10
N ASN A 70 -4.68 -2.05 -16.87
CA ASN A 70 -6.13 -2.01 -16.72
C ASN A 70 -6.68 -2.74 -15.49
N GLY A 71 -5.79 -3.31 -14.65
CA GLY A 71 -6.16 -3.98 -13.40
C GLY A 71 -6.61 -5.43 -13.54
N VAL A 72 -6.52 -6.03 -14.74
CA VAL A 72 -6.86 -7.44 -14.96
C VAL A 72 -5.64 -8.31 -14.65
N GLU A 73 -5.83 -9.36 -13.85
CA GLU A 73 -4.82 -10.37 -13.60
C GLU A 73 -4.72 -11.32 -14.80
N LEU A 74 -3.50 -11.56 -15.25
CA LEU A 74 -3.18 -12.58 -16.24
C LEU A 74 -2.33 -13.67 -15.59
N ARG A 75 -2.69 -14.91 -15.83
CA ARG A 75 -1.96 -16.10 -15.39
C ARG A 75 -1.33 -16.75 -16.60
N ILE A 76 -0.01 -16.75 -16.65
CA ILE A 76 0.74 -17.23 -17.79
C ILE A 76 1.61 -18.41 -17.41
N ARG A 77 1.84 -19.29 -18.38
CA ARG A 77 2.82 -20.37 -18.34
C ARG A 77 3.82 -20.14 -19.48
N VAL A 78 5.09 -20.11 -19.13
CA VAL A 78 6.16 -19.79 -20.08
C VAL A 78 7.10 -20.98 -20.19
N ARG A 79 7.53 -21.29 -21.41
CA ARG A 79 8.59 -22.27 -21.71
C ARG A 79 9.81 -21.53 -22.23
N VAL A 80 10.94 -21.80 -21.64
CA VAL A 80 12.21 -21.20 -22.01
C VAL A 80 13.11 -22.28 -22.58
N THR A 81 13.50 -22.11 -23.82
CA THR A 81 14.47 -23.01 -24.44
C THR A 81 15.87 -22.44 -24.19
N VAL A 82 16.71 -23.22 -23.52
CA VAL A 82 18.06 -22.80 -23.15
C VAL A 82 19.09 -23.76 -23.71
N ARG A 83 20.27 -23.22 -23.99
CA ARG A 83 21.47 -23.97 -24.41
C ARG A 83 22.59 -23.68 -23.42
N THR A 84 23.36 -24.69 -23.03
CA THR A 84 24.52 -24.50 -22.14
C THR A 84 25.65 -23.81 -22.87
N ASN A 85 26.17 -22.72 -22.27
CA ASN A 85 27.42 -22.10 -22.70
C ASN A 85 28.55 -22.65 -21.83
N LEU A 86 29.40 -23.46 -22.44
CA LEU A 86 30.48 -24.16 -21.75
C LEU A 86 31.54 -23.19 -21.19
N ASP A 87 31.79 -22.08 -21.89
CA ASP A 87 32.77 -21.08 -21.46
C ASP A 87 32.38 -20.36 -20.18
N GLN A 88 31.05 -20.17 -19.97
CA GLN A 88 30.51 -19.51 -18.81
C GLN A 88 29.97 -20.49 -17.75
N LEU A 89 30.16 -21.78 -17.94
CA LEU A 89 29.65 -22.77 -17.00
C LEU A 89 30.37 -22.69 -15.66
N ILE A 90 31.62 -22.28 -15.63
CA ILE A 90 32.41 -22.05 -14.41
C ILE A 90 32.07 -20.67 -13.88
N GLY A 91 31.42 -20.60 -12.69
CA GLY A 91 31.04 -19.34 -12.06
C GLY A 91 29.75 -18.70 -12.59
N GLY A 92 29.16 -19.24 -13.66
CA GLY A 92 27.86 -18.76 -14.15
C GLY A 92 26.69 -19.18 -13.26
N ALA A 93 25.62 -18.39 -13.26
CA ALA A 93 24.41 -18.64 -12.49
C ALA A 93 23.65 -19.88 -13.01
N THR A 94 22.87 -20.50 -12.14
CA THR A 94 22.10 -21.74 -12.39
C THR A 94 20.79 -21.49 -13.14
N GLU A 95 20.11 -22.59 -13.52
CA GLU A 95 18.78 -22.57 -14.15
C GLU A 95 17.75 -21.75 -13.33
N GLU A 96 17.84 -21.82 -11.99
CA GLU A 96 16.95 -21.06 -11.09
C GLU A 96 17.02 -19.55 -11.30
N THR A 97 18.24 -19.05 -11.56
CA THR A 97 18.45 -17.63 -11.83
C THR A 97 17.79 -17.21 -13.14
N ILE A 98 17.84 -18.06 -14.16
CA ILE A 98 17.16 -17.81 -15.44
C ILE A 98 15.65 -17.81 -15.24
N ILE A 99 15.10 -18.81 -14.55
CA ILE A 99 13.68 -18.90 -14.24
C ILE A 99 13.21 -17.63 -13.50
N ALA A 100 13.96 -17.19 -12.50
CA ALA A 100 13.65 -15.98 -11.75
C ALA A 100 13.72 -14.70 -12.62
N ARG A 101 14.76 -14.55 -13.44
CA ARG A 101 14.93 -13.38 -14.32
C ARG A 101 13.88 -13.34 -15.42
N VAL A 102 13.58 -14.47 -16.05
CA VAL A 102 12.52 -14.57 -17.07
C VAL A 102 11.17 -14.28 -16.44
N GLY A 103 10.87 -14.89 -15.28
CA GLY A 103 9.62 -14.62 -14.56
C GLY A 103 9.45 -13.13 -14.24
N GLN A 104 10.49 -12.49 -13.71
CA GLN A 104 10.48 -11.05 -13.45
C GLN A 104 10.34 -10.22 -14.73
N GLY A 105 11.05 -10.62 -15.80
CA GLY A 105 10.95 -9.98 -17.11
C GLY A 105 9.54 -10.02 -17.67
N MET A 106 8.88 -11.17 -17.58
CA MET A 106 7.50 -11.37 -18.03
C MET A 106 6.50 -10.55 -17.19
N ILE A 107 6.60 -10.57 -15.87
CA ILE A 107 5.76 -9.74 -14.99
C ILE A 107 5.91 -8.25 -15.34
N THR A 108 7.14 -7.80 -15.57
CA THR A 108 7.40 -6.39 -15.92
C THR A 108 6.86 -6.05 -17.31
N ALA A 109 6.98 -6.95 -18.28
CA ALA A 109 6.47 -6.75 -19.64
C ALA A 109 4.93 -6.66 -19.65
N ILE A 110 4.26 -7.57 -18.95
CA ILE A 110 2.79 -7.56 -18.81
C ILE A 110 2.32 -6.33 -18.04
N GLY A 111 2.98 -5.98 -16.93
CA GLY A 111 2.65 -4.78 -16.14
C GLY A 111 2.87 -3.47 -16.88
N SER A 112 3.69 -3.47 -17.94
CA SER A 112 3.88 -2.32 -18.82
C SER A 112 2.83 -2.22 -19.93
N SER A 113 2.11 -3.31 -20.24
CA SER A 113 1.05 -3.35 -21.26
C SER A 113 -0.17 -2.54 -20.81
N GLU A 114 -0.79 -1.81 -21.72
CA GLU A 114 -1.94 -0.97 -21.39
C GLU A 114 -3.18 -1.81 -21.13
N THR A 115 -3.40 -2.81 -21.97
CA THR A 115 -4.56 -3.69 -21.84
C THR A 115 -4.15 -5.16 -21.81
N HIS A 116 -4.97 -5.99 -21.16
CA HIS A 116 -4.80 -7.44 -21.18
C HIS A 116 -5.01 -8.02 -22.59
N MET A 117 -5.81 -7.34 -23.45
CA MET A 117 -6.05 -7.75 -24.82
C MET A 117 -4.79 -7.65 -25.66
N ASP A 118 -3.95 -6.62 -25.48
CA ASP A 118 -2.68 -6.47 -26.20
C ASP A 118 -1.75 -7.67 -25.95
N VAL A 119 -1.81 -8.22 -24.75
CA VAL A 119 -1.03 -9.40 -24.35
C VAL A 119 -1.57 -10.67 -25.02
N LEU A 120 -2.90 -10.80 -25.11
CA LEU A 120 -3.56 -11.96 -25.71
C LEU A 120 -3.43 -11.98 -27.24
N GLU A 121 -3.52 -10.80 -27.89
CA GLU A 121 -3.44 -10.68 -29.34
C GLU A 121 -2.02 -10.88 -29.87
N MET A 122 -1.00 -10.42 -29.14
CA MET A 122 0.39 -10.44 -29.59
C MET A 122 1.36 -10.91 -28.49
N PRO A 123 1.29 -12.18 -28.05
CA PRO A 123 2.19 -12.72 -27.03
C PRO A 123 3.67 -12.67 -27.46
N ASP A 124 3.93 -12.80 -28.75
CA ASP A 124 5.31 -12.76 -29.31
C ASP A 124 6.02 -11.42 -29.06
N ARG A 125 5.28 -10.31 -29.00
CA ARG A 125 5.89 -9.00 -28.68
C ARG A 125 6.49 -9.00 -27.29
N ILE A 126 5.82 -9.65 -26.35
CA ILE A 126 6.26 -9.75 -24.96
C ILE A 126 7.49 -10.63 -24.90
N SER A 127 7.44 -11.83 -25.51
CA SER A 127 8.59 -12.75 -25.59
C SER A 127 9.82 -12.06 -26.16
N LYS A 128 9.68 -11.35 -27.27
CA LYS A 128 10.77 -10.60 -27.91
C LYS A 128 11.28 -9.46 -27.03
N SER A 129 10.40 -8.73 -26.35
CA SER A 129 10.80 -7.62 -25.48
C SER A 129 11.56 -8.12 -24.24
N VAL A 130 11.22 -9.30 -23.76
CA VAL A 130 11.91 -9.95 -22.63
C VAL A 130 13.26 -10.48 -23.07
N LEU A 131 13.34 -11.13 -24.24
CA LEU A 131 14.59 -11.61 -24.81
C LEU A 131 15.58 -10.47 -25.09
N ALA A 132 15.10 -9.35 -25.61
CA ALA A 132 15.92 -8.16 -25.90
C ALA A 132 16.57 -7.53 -24.66
N ARG A 133 16.15 -7.91 -23.44
CA ARG A 133 16.78 -7.42 -22.19
C ARG A 133 18.08 -8.13 -21.83
N GLY A 134 18.47 -9.17 -22.55
CA GLY A 134 19.70 -9.90 -22.28
C GLY A 134 19.72 -10.54 -20.89
N LEU A 135 18.71 -11.35 -20.59
CA LEU A 135 18.55 -12.00 -19.28
C LEU A 135 19.58 -13.09 -18.99
N ASP A 136 20.29 -13.52 -20.02
CA ASP A 136 21.32 -14.55 -20.02
C ASP A 136 22.70 -14.04 -19.59
N ALA A 137 22.86 -12.74 -19.36
CA ALA A 137 24.13 -12.17 -18.93
C ALA A 137 24.65 -12.81 -17.63
N ASN A 138 25.90 -13.30 -17.65
CA ASN A 138 26.57 -13.99 -16.55
C ASN A 138 25.84 -15.27 -16.05
N THR A 139 25.18 -15.98 -16.98
CA THR A 139 24.58 -17.29 -16.69
C THR A 139 25.34 -18.39 -17.42
N ALA A 140 25.25 -19.61 -16.91
CA ALA A 140 25.79 -20.79 -17.54
C ALA A 140 25.01 -21.22 -18.79
N PHE A 141 23.91 -20.56 -19.08
CA PHE A 141 22.97 -20.89 -20.14
C PHE A 141 22.70 -19.68 -21.02
N GLU A 142 22.55 -19.91 -22.30
CA GLU A 142 22.07 -18.95 -23.28
C GLU A 142 20.62 -19.23 -23.60
N ILE A 143 19.80 -18.17 -23.63
CA ILE A 143 18.37 -18.29 -23.93
C ILE A 143 18.20 -18.27 -25.47
N VAL A 144 17.70 -19.38 -26.02
CA VAL A 144 17.41 -19.52 -27.44
C VAL A 144 16.04 -18.93 -27.81
N SER A 145 15.02 -19.33 -27.07
CA SER A 145 13.65 -18.79 -27.24
C SER A 145 12.89 -18.73 -25.93
N ILE A 146 11.92 -17.83 -25.88
CA ILE A 146 10.95 -17.72 -24.79
C ILE A 146 9.57 -17.82 -25.43
N ASP A 147 8.84 -18.88 -25.11
CA ASP A 147 7.54 -19.17 -25.69
C ASP A 147 6.46 -19.16 -24.60
N ILE A 148 5.39 -18.44 -24.84
CA ILE A 148 4.23 -18.42 -23.93
C ILE A 148 3.36 -19.61 -24.29
N ALA A 149 3.25 -20.57 -23.36
CA ALA A 149 2.53 -21.81 -23.59
C ALA A 149 1.03 -21.67 -23.36
N ASP A 150 0.65 -20.84 -22.38
CA ASP A 150 -0.74 -20.69 -21.97
C ASP A 150 -0.95 -19.31 -21.30
N ILE A 151 -2.12 -18.70 -21.55
CA ILE A 151 -2.52 -17.43 -20.98
C ILE A 151 -3.96 -17.52 -20.49
N ASP A 152 -4.14 -17.53 -19.18
CA ASP A 152 -5.44 -17.47 -18.54
C ASP A 152 -5.74 -16.07 -18.05
N VAL A 153 -6.98 -15.61 -18.23
CA VAL A 153 -7.46 -14.35 -17.69
C VAL A 153 -8.03 -14.59 -16.29
N GLY A 154 -7.46 -13.97 -15.30
CA GLY A 154 -7.91 -14.01 -13.91
C GLY A 154 -8.92 -12.92 -13.56
N ASP A 155 -8.95 -12.55 -12.30
CA ASP A 155 -9.88 -11.57 -11.76
C ASP A 155 -9.50 -10.12 -12.13
N ASN A 156 -10.52 -9.27 -12.24
CA ASN A 156 -10.29 -7.83 -12.38
C ASN A 156 -10.03 -7.20 -11.01
N ILE A 157 -8.77 -7.20 -10.60
CA ILE A 157 -8.32 -6.62 -9.33
C ILE A 157 -8.56 -5.11 -9.30
N GLY A 158 -8.44 -4.42 -10.45
CA GLY A 158 -8.66 -2.98 -10.55
C GLY A 158 -10.09 -2.58 -10.21
N ALA A 159 -11.08 -3.28 -10.75
CA ALA A 159 -12.49 -3.02 -10.44
C ALA A 159 -12.82 -3.31 -8.97
N ARG A 160 -12.24 -4.37 -8.41
CA ARG A 160 -12.40 -4.69 -6.98
C ARG A 160 -11.82 -3.62 -6.08
N LEU A 161 -10.61 -3.16 -6.35
CA LEU A 161 -9.99 -2.06 -5.60
C LEU A 161 -10.79 -0.76 -5.67
N GLN A 162 -11.38 -0.44 -6.84
CA GLN A 162 -12.26 0.73 -6.99
C GLN A 162 -13.54 0.59 -6.15
N SER A 163 -14.12 -0.61 -6.09
CA SER A 163 -15.29 -0.89 -5.22
C SER A 163 -14.93 -0.72 -3.75
N ASP A 164 -13.82 -1.29 -3.32
CA ASP A 164 -13.35 -1.20 -1.94
C ASP A 164 -13.03 0.26 -1.56
N GLN A 165 -12.45 1.03 -2.48
CA GLN A 165 -12.18 2.46 -2.29
C GLN A 165 -13.48 3.25 -2.14
N ALA A 166 -14.48 2.99 -3.00
CA ALA A 166 -15.78 3.66 -2.91
C ALA A 166 -16.49 3.35 -1.59
N GLU A 167 -16.41 2.10 -1.09
CA GLU A 167 -16.93 1.77 0.23
C GLU A 167 -16.19 2.51 1.35
N ALA A 168 -14.87 2.58 1.29
CA ALA A 168 -14.06 3.33 2.26
C ALA A 168 -14.45 4.81 2.27
N ASP A 169 -14.64 5.42 1.09
CA ASP A 169 -15.05 6.81 0.95
C ASP A 169 -16.46 7.06 1.53
N THR A 170 -17.40 6.13 1.30
CA THR A 170 -18.72 6.23 1.93
C THR A 170 -18.67 6.11 3.45
N ARG A 171 -17.84 5.24 4.00
CA ARG A 171 -17.64 5.12 5.46
C ARG A 171 -17.03 6.40 6.03
N THR A 172 -16.02 6.96 5.39
CA THR A 172 -15.41 8.21 5.84
C THR A 172 -16.36 9.40 5.74
N ALA A 173 -17.18 9.46 4.69
CA ALA A 173 -18.21 10.50 4.54
C ALA A 173 -19.29 10.40 5.63
N ARG A 174 -19.74 9.18 5.97
CA ARG A 174 -20.69 8.95 7.08
C ARG A 174 -20.10 9.36 8.42
N ALA A 175 -18.87 8.96 8.72
CA ALA A 175 -18.18 9.33 9.95
C ALA A 175 -18.04 10.86 10.09
N ARG A 176 -17.70 11.56 9.01
CA ARG A 176 -17.64 13.03 8.97
C ARG A 176 -19.02 13.68 9.19
N ALA A 177 -20.08 13.09 8.63
CA ALA A 177 -21.43 13.58 8.82
C ALA A 177 -21.91 13.41 10.27
N GLU A 178 -21.59 12.28 10.90
CA GLU A 178 -21.90 12.02 12.31
C GLU A 178 -21.11 12.95 13.24
N ALA A 179 -19.83 13.17 12.96
CA ALA A 179 -19.02 14.13 13.71
C ALA A 179 -19.61 15.54 13.67
N ARG A 180 -20.05 16.02 12.49
CA ARG A 180 -20.70 17.34 12.35
C ARG A 180 -22.04 17.40 13.09
N ARG A 181 -22.82 16.30 13.10
CA ARG A 181 -24.07 16.23 13.87
C ARG A 181 -23.79 16.30 15.37
N ALA A 182 -22.80 15.56 15.86
CA ALA A 182 -22.41 15.59 17.26
C ALA A 182 -21.94 16.98 17.69
N GLU A 183 -21.11 17.63 16.86
CA GLU A 183 -20.64 19.00 17.08
C GLU A 183 -21.81 20.01 17.11
N ALA A 184 -22.78 19.89 16.20
CA ALA A 184 -23.95 20.75 16.18
C ALA A 184 -24.83 20.56 17.41
N ILE A 185 -25.00 19.31 17.89
CA ILE A 185 -25.74 19.01 19.11
C ILE A 185 -25.01 19.58 20.34
N ALA A 186 -23.69 19.42 20.40
CA ALA A 186 -22.87 20.00 21.48
C ALA A 186 -23.00 21.52 21.53
N CYS A 187 -22.85 22.19 20.40
CA CYS A 187 -23.05 23.65 20.29
C CYS A 187 -24.46 24.08 20.70
N GLN A 188 -25.49 23.34 20.30
CA GLN A 188 -26.88 23.63 20.75
C GLN A 188 -27.03 23.51 22.26
N GLN A 189 -26.40 22.54 22.89
CA GLN A 189 -26.45 22.38 24.37
C GLN A 189 -25.70 23.51 25.06
N GLU A 190 -24.53 23.91 24.57
CA GLU A 190 -23.77 25.04 25.07
C GLU A 190 -24.57 26.35 24.99
N MET A 191 -25.25 26.59 23.87
CA MET A 191 -26.10 27.77 23.71
C MET A 191 -27.29 27.76 24.66
N LYS A 192 -27.89 26.61 24.92
CA LYS A 192 -28.94 26.47 25.93
C LYS A 192 -28.40 26.77 27.34
N ALA A 193 -27.21 26.26 27.65
CA ALA A 193 -26.57 26.52 28.95
C ALA A 193 -26.26 28.00 29.13
N THR A 194 -25.73 28.68 28.12
CA THR A 194 -25.45 30.14 28.18
C THR A 194 -26.73 30.96 28.34
N VAL A 195 -27.84 30.58 27.69
CA VAL A 195 -29.14 31.23 27.87
C VAL A 195 -29.66 31.05 29.30
N THR A 196 -29.56 29.86 29.88
CA THR A 196 -29.98 29.60 31.26
C THR A 196 -29.11 30.38 32.26
N GLN A 197 -27.81 30.43 32.02
CA GLN A 197 -26.88 31.21 32.82
C GLN A 197 -27.20 32.73 32.78
N SER A 198 -27.43 33.27 31.58
CA SER A 198 -27.79 34.69 31.45
C SER A 198 -29.15 35.01 32.12
N ARG A 199 -30.14 34.11 32.07
CA ARG A 199 -31.38 34.25 32.81
C ARG A 199 -31.18 34.24 34.32
N ALA A 200 -30.32 33.33 34.81
CA ALA A 200 -29.99 33.30 36.25
C ALA A 200 -29.34 34.62 36.74
N LEU A 201 -28.40 35.16 35.95
CA LEU A 201 -27.79 36.45 36.24
C LEU A 201 -28.79 37.59 36.25
N LEU A 202 -29.79 37.56 35.34
CA LEU A 202 -30.84 38.58 35.30
C LEU A 202 -31.70 38.50 36.53
N VAL A 203 -32.13 37.33 36.98
CA VAL A 203 -32.89 37.11 38.21
C VAL A 203 -32.12 37.59 39.46
N LEU A 204 -30.82 37.32 39.52
CA LEU A 204 -29.98 37.81 40.61
C LEU A 204 -29.91 39.35 40.62
N ALA A 205 -29.73 39.98 39.45
CA ALA A 205 -29.74 41.44 39.35
C ALA A 205 -31.10 42.04 39.73
N GLU A 206 -32.23 41.41 39.35
CA GLU A 206 -33.57 41.82 39.76
C GLU A 206 -33.73 41.67 41.25
N ALA A 207 -33.18 40.66 41.90
CA ALA A 207 -33.25 40.44 43.34
C ALA A 207 -32.47 41.50 44.16
N GLU A 208 -31.46 42.16 43.58
CA GLU A 208 -30.72 43.25 44.23
C GLU A 208 -31.52 44.57 44.27
N ILE A 209 -32.50 44.78 43.38
CA ILE A 209 -33.30 46.03 43.34
C ILE A 209 -34.06 46.29 44.62
N PRO A 210 -34.83 45.33 45.20
CA PRO A 210 -35.50 45.53 46.44
C PRO A 210 -34.60 45.82 47.65
N ALA A 211 -33.44 45.15 47.65
CA ALA A 211 -32.38 45.37 48.66
C ALA A 211 -31.83 46.80 48.61
N ALA A 212 -31.48 47.27 47.37
CA ALA A 212 -31.02 48.62 47.13
C ALA A 212 -32.11 49.68 47.52
N LEU A 213 -33.36 49.42 47.18
CA LEU A 213 -34.47 50.29 47.57
C LEU A 213 -34.66 50.33 49.09
N ALA A 214 -34.63 49.22 49.81
CA ALA A 214 -34.71 49.15 51.25
C ALA A 214 -33.55 49.88 51.92
N TRP A 215 -32.33 49.77 51.36
CA TRP A 215 -31.20 50.52 51.88
C TRP A 215 -31.34 52.02 51.63
N ALA A 216 -31.78 52.50 50.48
CA ALA A 216 -31.98 53.87 50.13
C ALA A 216 -33.12 54.48 51.02
N PHE A 217 -34.15 53.69 51.34
CA PHE A 217 -35.18 54.09 52.29
C PHE A 217 -34.68 54.29 53.72
N ARG A 218 -33.86 53.35 54.23
CA ARG A 218 -33.23 53.46 55.56
C ARG A 218 -32.23 54.61 55.60
N ALA A 219 -31.53 54.90 54.51
CA ALA A 219 -30.57 56.04 54.42
C ALA A 219 -31.30 57.43 54.26
N GLY A 220 -32.64 57.45 54.18
CA GLY A 220 -33.37 58.69 54.02
C GLY A 220 -33.26 59.36 52.66
N GLN A 221 -32.73 58.70 51.70
CA GLN A 221 -32.48 59.20 50.33
C GLN A 221 -33.69 59.17 49.40
N LEU A 222 -34.77 58.51 49.80
CA LEU A 222 -35.98 58.44 49.03
C LEU A 222 -36.88 59.61 49.38
N HIS A 223 -36.75 60.71 48.66
CA HIS A 223 -37.68 61.77 48.69
C HIS A 223 -38.78 61.57 47.71
N ALA A 224 -40.09 61.58 48.23
CA ALA A 224 -41.24 61.50 47.34
C ALA A 224 -41.28 62.79 46.48
N ARG A 225 -40.65 62.71 45.32
CA ARG A 225 -40.82 63.77 44.34
C ARG A 225 -42.25 63.72 43.84
N ARG A 226 -43.04 64.76 44.09
CA ARG A 226 -44.33 64.97 43.48
C ARG A 226 -44.23 64.67 42.01
N PRO A 227 -45.04 63.83 41.40
CA PRO A 227 -44.99 63.56 39.98
C PRO A 227 -45.23 64.91 39.26
N ALA A 228 -44.20 65.37 38.60
CA ALA A 228 -44.32 66.41 37.59
C ALA A 228 -45.31 65.85 36.55
N THR A 229 -46.41 66.64 36.33
CA THR A 229 -47.41 66.34 35.34
C THR A 229 -46.70 65.86 34.02
N THR A 230 -46.80 64.59 33.79
CA THR A 230 -46.22 63.96 32.62
C THR A 230 -46.97 64.43 31.41
N GLN A 231 -46.40 65.45 30.75
CA GLN A 231 -46.83 65.85 29.44
C GLN A 231 -46.81 64.58 28.57
N LYS A 232 -47.96 64.08 28.18
CA LYS A 232 -48.14 62.88 27.34
C LYS A 232 -47.46 63.14 26.01
N ARG A 233 -46.14 62.85 25.95
CA ARG A 233 -45.45 62.74 24.68
C ARG A 233 -46.17 61.62 23.94
N ARG A 234 -46.89 61.94 22.88
CA ARG A 234 -47.43 60.99 21.95
C ARG A 234 -46.21 60.22 21.40
N LEU A 235 -46.01 59.04 21.94
CA LEU A 235 -45.14 58.06 21.31
C LEU A 235 -45.74 57.75 19.94
N GLY A 236 -45.08 58.21 18.91
CA GLY A 236 -45.39 57.83 17.52
C GLY A 236 -45.50 56.31 17.44
N SER A 237 -46.52 55.86 16.73
CA SER A 237 -46.78 54.48 16.47
C SER A 237 -45.49 53.74 16.12
N PRO A 238 -45.21 52.52 16.67
CA PRO A 238 -44.06 51.76 16.31
C PRO A 238 -44.19 51.44 14.84
N HIS A 239 -43.27 51.98 14.05
CA HIS A 239 -43.09 51.62 12.68
C HIS A 239 -42.88 50.09 12.68
N ARG A 240 -43.78 49.35 12.02
CA ARG A 240 -43.64 47.94 11.73
C ARG A 240 -42.31 47.75 10.99
N GLN A 241 -41.26 47.49 11.72
CA GLN A 241 -40.05 46.94 11.11
C GLN A 241 -40.41 45.53 10.68
N GLY A 242 -40.41 45.33 9.35
CA GLY A 242 -40.62 44.05 8.74
C GLY A 242 -39.60 43.02 9.24
N PRO A 243 -39.86 41.75 9.02
CA PRO A 243 -38.98 40.68 9.52
C PRO A 243 -37.58 40.97 9.10
N LEU A 244 -36.67 41.11 10.09
CA LEU A 244 -35.25 41.12 9.88
C LEU A 244 -34.89 39.88 9.03
N ARG A 245 -34.68 40.10 7.74
CA ARG A 245 -33.98 39.14 6.93
C ARG A 245 -32.59 39.03 7.56
N ILE A 246 -32.40 37.98 8.33
CA ILE A 246 -31.07 37.50 8.68
C ILE A 246 -30.50 37.01 7.36
N SER A 247 -29.85 37.91 6.63
CA SER A 247 -28.94 37.48 5.59
C SER A 247 -27.81 36.71 6.28
N CYS A 248 -27.89 35.43 6.18
CA CYS A 248 -26.77 34.54 6.49
C CYS A 248 -25.70 34.85 5.44
N SER A 249 -24.93 35.93 5.63
CA SER A 249 -23.67 36.09 4.93
C SER A 249 -22.71 35.10 5.55
N SER A 250 -22.66 33.96 4.92
CA SER A 250 -21.56 33.04 4.94
C SER A 250 -20.22 33.78 4.94
N GLN A 251 -19.30 33.32 5.73
CA GLN A 251 -17.89 33.69 5.82
C GLN A 251 -17.54 34.61 6.98
N GLN A 252 -17.74 34.12 8.17
CA GLN A 252 -16.71 34.29 9.18
C GLN A 252 -16.29 32.88 9.64
N ALA A 253 -15.13 32.52 9.12
CA ALA A 253 -14.39 31.35 9.56
C ALA A 253 -14.32 31.36 11.08
N CYS A 254 -14.90 30.35 11.72
CA CYS A 254 -14.47 29.95 13.05
C CYS A 254 -12.98 29.68 12.95
N THR A 255 -12.17 30.66 13.28
CA THR A 255 -10.76 30.44 13.56
C THR A 255 -10.71 29.53 14.77
N THR A 256 -10.56 28.25 14.48
CA THR A 256 -10.14 27.27 15.49
C THR A 256 -8.84 27.78 16.09
N PRO A 257 -8.71 27.86 17.42
CA PRO A 257 -7.44 28.14 18.03
C PRO A 257 -6.47 27.04 17.59
N LYS A 258 -5.42 27.47 16.89
CA LYS A 258 -4.32 26.63 16.41
C LYS A 258 -3.65 26.03 17.64
N VAL A 259 -4.01 24.78 17.95
CA VAL A 259 -3.31 23.98 18.95
C VAL A 259 -1.87 23.84 18.44
N PRO A 260 -0.86 24.29 19.18
CA PRO A 260 0.53 24.11 18.78
C PRO A 260 0.80 22.61 18.74
N ARG A 261 1.27 22.11 17.58
CA ARG A 261 1.78 20.74 17.46
C ARG A 261 2.98 20.61 18.40
N PRO A 262 3.03 19.59 19.26
CA PRO A 262 4.26 19.28 19.95
C PRO A 262 5.27 18.79 18.91
N SER A 263 6.37 19.50 18.79
CA SER A 263 7.56 19.10 18.07
C SER A 263 8.24 17.97 18.85
N PHE A 264 7.88 16.73 18.57
CA PHE A 264 8.67 15.57 18.92
C PHE A 264 9.27 15.00 17.64
N LEU A 265 10.49 15.37 17.38
CA LEU A 265 11.44 14.61 16.59
C LEU A 265 11.95 13.48 17.49
N PRO A 266 11.86 12.21 17.11
CA PRO A 266 12.67 11.20 17.75
C PRO A 266 14.05 11.18 17.10
N ASP A 267 15.04 11.55 17.88
CA ASP A 267 16.45 11.27 17.64
C ASP A 267 16.65 9.75 17.50
N SER A 268 17.13 9.36 16.34
CA SER A 268 17.57 8.02 16.03
C SER A 268 18.98 7.81 16.60
N SER A 269 19.08 7.27 17.80
CA SER A 269 20.28 6.52 18.23
C SER A 269 20.11 5.93 19.63
N LEU A 270 19.62 4.71 19.72
CA LEU A 270 19.92 3.83 20.87
C LEU A 270 19.88 2.37 20.41
N PRO A 271 20.84 1.53 20.84
CA PRO A 271 20.97 0.15 20.42
C PRO A 271 19.99 -0.75 21.18
N LEU A 272 19.35 -1.64 20.42
CA LEU A 272 18.55 -2.75 20.92
C LEU A 272 19.44 -3.76 21.66
N SER A 273 19.39 -3.74 22.98
CA SER A 273 19.79 -4.87 23.82
C SER A 273 18.52 -5.67 24.17
N LEU A 274 18.45 -6.88 23.66
CA LEU A 274 17.47 -7.91 24.05
C LEU A 274 17.81 -8.44 25.44
N PRO A 275 16.85 -8.61 26.36
CA PRO A 275 17.02 -9.52 27.46
C PRO A 275 16.49 -10.92 27.08
N GLU A 276 17.38 -11.89 27.14
CA GLU A 276 17.05 -13.32 27.30
C GLU A 276 16.19 -13.50 28.56
N GLY A 277 14.97 -13.97 28.37
CA GLY A 277 14.03 -14.35 29.41
C GLY A 277 13.56 -15.78 29.17
N SER A 278 14.17 -16.70 29.89
CA SER A 278 13.86 -18.11 30.04
C SER A 278 12.38 -18.38 30.34
N LEU A 279 11.78 -19.27 29.53
CA LEU A 279 10.49 -19.93 29.78
C LEU A 279 10.69 -21.11 30.78
N PRO A 280 9.80 -21.31 31.74
CA PRO A 280 9.60 -22.61 32.32
C PRO A 280 8.41 -23.34 31.68
N LEU A 281 8.71 -24.54 31.23
CA LEU A 281 7.79 -25.62 30.94
C LEU A 281 7.05 -26.03 32.21
N SER A 282 5.73 -26.07 32.19
CA SER A 282 4.96 -26.95 33.07
C SER A 282 3.68 -27.37 32.36
N GLY A 283 3.60 -28.65 31.98
CA GLY A 283 2.34 -29.32 31.75
C GLY A 283 1.58 -29.56 33.04
N PRO A 284 0.29 -29.94 32.95
CA PRO A 284 -0.05 -31.31 33.33
C PRO A 284 -1.08 -31.97 32.41
N GLU A 285 -0.86 -33.26 32.28
CA GLU A 285 -1.76 -34.42 32.26
C GLU A 285 -3.22 -34.21 32.66
N GLY A 286 -4.09 -34.99 31.97
CA GLY A 286 -5.21 -35.57 32.67
C GLY A 286 -6.58 -35.52 31.95
N ARG A 287 -6.89 -36.62 31.31
CA ARG A 287 -8.15 -37.34 31.02
C ARG A 287 -8.85 -37.01 29.72
#